data_3d0132be81b4b6fc5ad4d31a2a8423ba
#
_entry.id   3d0132be81b4b6fc5ad4d31a2a8423ba
#
_cell.length_a   1.000
_cell.length_b   1.000
_cell.length_c   1.000
_cell.angle_alpha   90.00
_cell.angle_beta   90.00
_cell.angle_gamma   90.00
#
_symmetry.space_group_name_H-M   'P 1'
#
loop_
_entity.id
_entity.type
_entity.pdbx_description
1 polymer ?
#
loop_
_entity_poly.entity_id
_entity_poly.type
_entity_poly.pdbx_seq_one_letter_code
_entity_poly.pdbx_strand_id
1 'polypeptide(L)'
;MKFGCIADDFTGATDLAGLLRRSGASVKLHFGLPDQPSDGLSDIEIIALKCRTEPVAQAVSDCSEAALWLLAGGAELLYWKYCSTFDSTDQGNIGPVAEALMAITGQTQALYCPAFPENGRAVFMGHLFVGDQLLNESSMKDHPLTPMRDANLARVLTPQVSQSVGVWNRVSQRAGGNLPSDTHVIADAVEFSDLEFLIE
;
A
#
# COMPACT_ATOMS: atom_id res chain seq x y z
N MET A 1 13.61 15.49 2.93
CA MET A 1 12.74 14.37 2.43
C MET A 1 11.32 14.64 2.86
N LYS A 2 10.35 14.53 1.92
CA LYS A 2 8.92 14.71 2.24
C LYS A 2 8.21 13.38 2.41
N PHE A 3 8.56 12.38 1.57
CA PHE A 3 7.94 11.07 1.58
C PHE A 3 8.97 9.98 1.82
N GLY A 4 8.69 9.10 2.76
CA GLY A 4 9.37 7.85 2.97
C GLY A 4 8.49 6.70 2.46
N CYS A 5 8.99 5.87 1.55
CA CYS A 5 8.26 4.75 1.01
C CYS A 5 8.91 3.43 1.44
N ILE A 6 8.10 2.47 1.86
CA ILE A 6 8.53 1.10 2.12
C ILE A 6 7.82 0.23 1.11
N ALA A 7 8.55 -0.60 0.36
CA ALA A 7 7.96 -1.49 -0.63
C ALA A 7 8.20 -2.95 -0.26
N ASP A 8 7.17 -3.78 -0.42
CA ASP A 8 7.17 -5.19 -0.05
C ASP A 8 7.98 -6.06 -1.02
N ASP A 9 8.29 -5.53 -2.23
CA ASP A 9 9.14 -6.21 -3.20
C ASP A 9 9.95 -5.22 -4.07
N PHE A 10 10.97 -5.73 -4.74
CA PHE A 10 11.89 -4.93 -5.55
C PHE A 10 11.24 -4.41 -6.84
N THR A 11 10.37 -5.20 -7.45
CA THR A 11 9.67 -4.81 -8.69
C THR A 11 8.74 -3.63 -8.43
N GLY A 12 7.88 -3.73 -7.40
CA GLY A 12 6.99 -2.65 -7.02
C GLY A 12 7.74 -1.37 -6.60
N ALA A 13 8.90 -1.52 -5.95
CA ALA A 13 9.75 -0.39 -5.59
C ALA A 13 10.33 0.32 -6.82
N THR A 14 10.84 -0.43 -7.80
CA THR A 14 11.40 0.15 -9.03
C THR A 14 10.33 0.80 -9.91
N ASP A 15 9.14 0.20 -9.99
CA ASP A 15 7.99 0.78 -10.69
C ASP A 15 7.58 2.11 -10.05
N LEU A 16 7.44 2.14 -8.72
CA LEU A 16 7.12 3.36 -7.97
C LEU A 16 8.19 4.44 -8.18
N ALA A 17 9.47 4.07 -8.08
CA ALA A 17 10.57 5.01 -8.30
C ALA A 17 10.52 5.62 -9.71
N GLY A 18 10.25 4.79 -10.72
CA GLY A 18 10.10 5.23 -12.11
C GLY A 18 8.94 6.21 -12.32
N LEU A 19 7.79 5.93 -11.70
CA LEU A 19 6.60 6.80 -11.73
C LEU A 19 6.90 8.16 -11.09
N LEU A 20 7.44 8.15 -9.88
CA LEU A 20 7.74 9.38 -9.12
C LEU A 20 8.81 10.24 -9.81
N ARG A 21 9.81 9.63 -10.45
CA ARG A 21 10.79 10.38 -11.23
C ARG A 21 10.17 11.04 -12.46
N ARG A 22 9.20 10.41 -13.11
CA ARG A 22 8.48 11.02 -14.25
C ARG A 22 7.67 12.25 -13.83
N SER A 23 7.21 12.33 -12.58
CA SER A 23 6.55 13.52 -12.05
C SER A 23 7.51 14.67 -11.69
N GLY A 24 8.82 14.47 -11.83
CA GLY A 24 9.85 15.48 -11.57
C GLY A 24 10.44 15.43 -10.14
N ALA A 25 9.99 14.51 -9.29
CA ALA A 25 10.55 14.36 -7.96
C ALA A 25 11.98 13.78 -7.98
N SER A 26 12.82 14.21 -7.05
CA SER A 26 14.10 13.57 -6.78
C SER A 26 13.86 12.32 -5.93
N VAL A 27 14.20 11.14 -6.46
CA VAL A 27 13.93 9.84 -5.84
C VAL A 27 15.22 9.08 -5.60
N LYS A 28 15.40 8.59 -4.37
CA LYS A 28 16.47 7.67 -3.98
C LYS A 28 15.87 6.31 -3.63
N LEU A 29 16.38 5.25 -4.27
CA LEU A 29 15.92 3.88 -4.07
C LEU A 29 17.02 3.07 -3.39
N HIS A 30 16.68 2.44 -2.28
CA HIS A 30 17.53 1.54 -1.53
C HIS A 30 17.01 0.11 -1.65
N PHE A 31 17.91 -0.86 -1.84
CA PHE A 31 17.60 -2.29 -1.80
C PHE A 31 18.03 -2.85 -0.44
N GLY A 32 17.05 -3.12 0.41
CA GLY A 32 17.25 -3.39 1.84
C GLY A 32 17.43 -2.12 2.67
N LEU A 33 17.50 -2.29 3.99
CA LEU A 33 17.74 -1.20 4.93
C LEU A 33 19.17 -0.68 4.77
N PRO A 34 19.38 0.64 4.58
CA PRO A 34 20.72 1.21 4.46
C PRO A 34 21.48 1.20 5.80
N ASP A 35 22.78 0.92 5.76
CA ASP A 35 23.67 0.98 6.92
C ASP A 35 23.97 2.42 7.38
N GLN A 36 23.84 3.38 6.48
CA GLN A 36 24.12 4.81 6.77
C GLN A 36 22.82 5.60 6.88
N PRO A 37 22.76 6.62 7.75
CA PRO A 37 21.63 7.53 7.83
C PRO A 37 21.32 8.19 6.47
N SER A 38 20.05 8.56 6.25
CA SER A 38 19.68 9.39 5.10
C SER A 38 20.39 10.74 5.14
N ASP A 39 20.82 11.22 3.96
CA ASP A 39 21.33 12.59 3.79
C ASP A 39 20.20 13.63 3.69
N GLY A 40 18.94 13.20 3.59
CA GLY A 40 17.76 14.06 3.52
C GLY A 40 17.65 14.92 2.26
N LEU A 41 18.50 14.71 1.27
CA LEU A 41 18.58 15.57 0.08
C LEU A 41 17.52 15.25 -0.99
N SER A 42 16.99 14.02 -0.99
CA SER A 42 15.95 13.61 -1.92
C SER A 42 14.55 14.03 -1.45
N ASP A 43 13.64 14.32 -2.38
CA ASP A 43 12.24 14.57 -2.03
C ASP A 43 11.60 13.28 -1.50
N ILE A 44 11.97 12.14 -2.08
CA ILE A 44 11.41 10.82 -1.77
C ILE A 44 12.54 9.81 -1.61
N GLU A 45 12.49 9.03 -0.54
CA GLU A 45 13.33 7.85 -0.39
C GLU A 45 12.46 6.59 -0.29
N ILE A 46 12.86 5.54 -1.03
CA ILE A 46 12.15 4.26 -1.10
C ILE A 46 13.09 3.17 -0.56
N ILE A 47 12.62 2.42 0.42
CA ILE A 47 13.30 1.20 0.89
C ILE A 47 12.54 0.00 0.30
N ALA A 48 13.22 -0.74 -0.57
CA ALA A 48 12.71 -1.96 -1.17
C ALA A 48 13.10 -3.15 -0.31
N LEU A 49 12.12 -3.84 0.25
CA LEU A 49 12.27 -5.07 1.03
C LEU A 49 11.84 -6.29 0.20
N LYS A 50 11.93 -7.49 0.77
CA LYS A 50 11.40 -8.74 0.20
C LYS A 50 10.42 -9.39 1.17
N CYS A 51 9.57 -8.61 1.80
CA CYS A 51 8.77 -9.04 2.94
C CYS A 51 7.34 -9.49 2.58
N ARG A 52 6.94 -9.48 1.29
CA ARG A 52 5.57 -9.84 0.87
C ARG A 52 5.12 -11.21 1.37
N THR A 53 6.00 -12.21 1.35
CA THR A 53 5.70 -13.60 1.69
C THR A 53 6.54 -14.13 2.86
N GLU A 54 7.22 -13.27 3.56
CA GLU A 54 7.95 -13.62 4.79
C GLU A 54 7.00 -13.85 5.96
N PRO A 55 7.46 -14.53 7.04
CA PRO A 55 6.69 -14.60 8.27
C PRO A 55 6.32 -13.21 8.78
N VAL A 56 5.08 -13.05 9.25
CA VAL A 56 4.52 -11.75 9.68
C VAL A 56 5.44 -11.01 10.65
N ALA A 57 5.99 -11.71 11.66
CA ALA A 57 6.86 -11.09 12.65
C ALA A 57 8.13 -10.49 12.03
N GLN A 58 8.71 -11.15 11.01
CA GLN A 58 9.89 -10.64 10.30
C GLN A 58 9.51 -9.44 9.43
N ALA A 59 8.43 -9.54 8.66
CA ALA A 59 7.95 -8.44 7.82
C ALA A 59 7.65 -7.18 8.65
N VAL A 60 7.02 -7.34 9.81
CA VAL A 60 6.74 -6.23 10.76
C VAL A 60 8.03 -5.63 11.30
N SER A 61 9.02 -6.46 11.69
CA SER A 61 10.32 -5.99 12.19
C SER A 61 11.05 -5.16 11.12
N ASP A 62 11.21 -5.73 9.92
CA ASP A 62 11.97 -5.09 8.84
C ASP A 62 11.31 -3.78 8.37
N CYS A 63 9.98 -3.78 8.24
CA CYS A 63 9.22 -2.58 7.87
C CYS A 63 9.26 -1.52 8.98
N SER A 64 9.26 -1.93 10.25
CA SER A 64 9.38 -0.99 11.39
C SER A 64 10.76 -0.33 11.41
N GLU A 65 11.83 -1.09 11.20
CA GLU A 65 13.19 -0.55 11.12
C GLU A 65 13.32 0.42 9.93
N ALA A 66 12.78 0.06 8.77
CA ALA A 66 12.73 0.93 7.60
C ALA A 66 11.96 2.22 7.87
N ALA A 67 10.80 2.14 8.55
CA ALA A 67 10.01 3.31 8.92
C ALA A 67 10.80 4.26 9.85
N LEU A 68 11.43 3.73 10.89
CA LEU A 68 12.23 4.51 11.83
C LEU A 68 13.41 5.17 11.12
N TRP A 69 14.07 4.48 10.20
CA TRP A 69 15.15 5.05 9.41
C TRP A 69 14.68 6.21 8.52
N LEU A 70 13.54 6.05 7.84
CA LEU A 70 12.94 7.10 7.00
C LEU A 70 12.52 8.32 7.83
N LEU A 71 11.88 8.10 8.97
CA LEU A 71 11.47 9.19 9.88
C LEU A 71 12.68 9.93 10.46
N ALA A 72 13.73 9.22 10.86
CA ALA A 72 14.99 9.81 11.31
C ALA A 72 15.65 10.64 10.19
N GLY A 73 15.47 10.25 8.92
CA GLY A 73 15.89 11.00 7.74
C GLY A 73 15.00 12.20 7.39
N GLY A 74 13.94 12.46 8.18
CA GLY A 74 13.06 13.61 8.02
C GLY A 74 11.85 13.36 7.12
N ALA A 75 11.41 12.12 6.91
CA ALA A 75 10.16 11.84 6.22
C ALA A 75 8.97 12.38 7.02
N GLU A 76 8.12 13.16 6.37
CA GLU A 76 6.90 13.74 6.96
C GLU A 76 5.70 12.80 6.79
N LEU A 77 5.73 11.94 5.78
CA LEU A 77 4.70 10.94 5.48
C LEU A 77 5.34 9.62 5.12
N LEU A 78 4.77 8.52 5.62
CA LEU A 78 5.12 7.16 5.21
C LEU A 78 4.10 6.61 4.22
N TYR A 79 4.60 5.92 3.19
CA TYR A 79 3.81 5.21 2.22
C TYR A 79 4.19 3.72 2.20
N TRP A 80 3.22 2.85 2.49
CA TRP A 80 3.36 1.41 2.41
C TRP A 80 2.96 0.92 1.03
N LYS A 81 3.93 0.49 0.23
CA LYS A 81 3.76 0.01 -1.14
C LYS A 81 3.71 -1.52 -1.16
N TYR A 82 2.53 -2.04 -1.32
CA TYR A 82 2.26 -3.45 -1.58
C TYR A 82 1.80 -3.66 -3.04
N CYS A 83 1.54 -4.91 -3.44
CA CYS A 83 1.17 -5.23 -4.83
C CYS A 83 -0.17 -4.61 -5.23
N SER A 84 -0.26 -4.10 -6.47
CA SER A 84 -1.52 -3.57 -7.03
C SER A 84 -2.61 -4.64 -7.20
N THR A 85 -2.25 -5.92 -7.15
CA THR A 85 -3.18 -7.05 -7.09
C THR A 85 -3.45 -7.55 -5.67
N PHE A 86 -3.02 -6.78 -4.66
CA PHE A 86 -3.25 -7.07 -3.24
C PHE A 86 -2.78 -8.46 -2.82
N ASP A 87 -1.68 -8.94 -3.39
CA ASP A 87 -1.13 -10.29 -3.22
C ASP A 87 -0.93 -10.63 -1.74
N SER A 88 -1.89 -11.33 -1.17
CA SER A 88 -1.93 -11.60 0.27
C SER A 88 -2.77 -12.84 0.58
N THR A 89 -2.69 -13.31 1.81
CA THR A 89 -3.49 -14.40 2.37
C THR A 89 -4.06 -13.98 3.72
N ASP A 90 -4.84 -14.83 4.37
CA ASP A 90 -5.34 -14.58 5.74
C ASP A 90 -4.19 -14.35 6.75
N GLN A 91 -2.99 -14.83 6.43
CA GLN A 91 -1.75 -14.65 7.20
C GLN A 91 -0.78 -13.70 6.47
N GLY A 92 -1.33 -12.79 5.66
CA GLY A 92 -0.53 -11.87 4.88
C GLY A 92 0.02 -10.70 5.69
N ASN A 93 0.90 -9.94 5.07
CA ASN A 93 1.69 -8.91 5.73
C ASN A 93 1.13 -7.50 5.54
N ILE A 94 0.13 -7.31 4.67
CA ILE A 94 -0.39 -5.95 4.36
C ILE A 94 -0.96 -5.30 5.61
N GLY A 95 -1.85 -6.01 6.33
CA GLY A 95 -2.50 -5.52 7.54
C GLY A 95 -1.52 -5.33 8.72
N PRO A 96 -0.79 -6.37 9.13
CA PRO A 96 0.12 -6.27 10.29
C PRO A 96 1.20 -5.20 10.14
N VAL A 97 1.76 -5.04 8.94
CA VAL A 97 2.73 -3.97 8.66
C VAL A 97 2.06 -2.60 8.78
N ALA A 98 0.87 -2.42 8.21
CA ALA A 98 0.15 -1.16 8.32
C ALA A 98 -0.16 -0.80 9.79
N GLU A 99 -0.60 -1.77 10.61
CA GLU A 99 -0.83 -1.55 12.06
C GLU A 99 0.46 -1.12 12.77
N ALA A 100 1.61 -1.74 12.45
CA ALA A 100 2.89 -1.36 13.02
C ALA A 100 3.31 0.06 12.60
N LEU A 101 3.13 0.42 11.34
CA LEU A 101 3.43 1.77 10.84
C LEU A 101 2.52 2.83 11.46
N MET A 102 1.22 2.52 11.65
CA MET A 102 0.29 3.39 12.37
C MET A 102 0.76 3.63 13.82
N ALA A 103 1.17 2.58 14.52
CA ALA A 103 1.67 2.69 15.89
C ALA A 103 2.95 3.57 15.97
N ILE A 104 3.87 3.43 15.02
CA ILE A 104 5.11 4.22 14.95
C ILE A 104 4.80 5.71 14.67
N THR A 105 3.86 5.99 13.78
CA THR A 105 3.52 7.35 13.35
C THR A 105 2.44 8.02 14.22
N GLY A 106 1.83 7.28 15.15
CA GLY A 106 0.72 7.78 15.98
C GLY A 106 -0.58 7.97 15.19
N GLN A 107 -0.71 7.38 14.00
CA GLN A 107 -1.92 7.44 13.20
C GLN A 107 -2.98 6.47 13.74
N THR A 108 -4.24 6.85 13.61
CA THR A 108 -5.38 6.05 14.07
C THR A 108 -6.15 5.40 12.93
N GLN A 109 -5.77 5.69 11.69
CA GLN A 109 -6.45 5.19 10.50
C GLN A 109 -5.45 4.96 9.36
N ALA A 110 -5.66 3.90 8.57
CA ALA A 110 -4.92 3.61 7.34
C ALA A 110 -5.87 3.51 6.15
N LEU A 111 -5.49 4.18 5.05
CA LEU A 111 -6.20 4.12 3.78
C LEU A 111 -5.49 3.16 2.82
N TYR A 112 -6.25 2.26 2.21
CA TYR A 112 -5.76 1.28 1.25
C TYR A 112 -6.39 1.52 -0.11
N CYS A 113 -5.57 1.79 -1.11
CA CYS A 113 -6.02 1.95 -2.49
C CYS A 113 -5.01 1.30 -3.45
N PRO A 114 -5.17 0.01 -3.79
CA PRO A 114 -4.29 -0.65 -4.75
C PRO A 114 -4.63 -0.33 -6.21
N ALA A 115 -5.57 0.57 -6.47
CA ALA A 115 -5.91 0.99 -7.82
C ALA A 115 -4.67 1.53 -8.56
N PHE A 116 -4.53 1.10 -9.80
CA PHE A 116 -3.46 1.55 -10.70
C PHE A 116 -4.00 1.59 -12.13
N PRO A 117 -4.68 2.69 -12.51
CA PRO A 117 -5.39 2.80 -13.79
C PRO A 117 -4.51 2.53 -15.02
N GLU A 118 -3.24 3.01 -15.03
CA GLU A 118 -2.29 2.74 -16.13
C GLU A 118 -2.08 1.25 -16.39
N ASN A 119 -2.14 0.43 -15.34
CA ASN A 119 -1.95 -1.02 -15.43
C ASN A 119 -3.29 -1.79 -15.40
N GLY A 120 -4.41 -1.11 -15.59
CA GLY A 120 -5.73 -1.73 -15.61
C GLY A 120 -6.15 -2.32 -14.26
N ARG A 121 -5.73 -1.72 -13.13
CA ARG A 121 -6.23 -2.08 -11.79
C ARG A 121 -7.19 -1.01 -11.32
N ALA A 122 -8.41 -1.42 -11.01
CA ALA A 122 -9.46 -0.56 -10.48
C ALA A 122 -10.08 -1.19 -9.22
N VAL A 123 -10.46 -0.33 -8.28
CA VAL A 123 -11.24 -0.75 -7.11
C VAL A 123 -12.61 -0.10 -7.20
N PHE A 124 -13.66 -0.89 -7.19
CA PHE A 124 -15.03 -0.43 -7.20
C PHE A 124 -15.90 -1.23 -6.23
N MET A 125 -16.64 -0.54 -5.35
CA MET A 125 -17.43 -1.14 -4.27
C MET A 125 -16.61 -2.11 -3.41
N GLY A 126 -15.34 -1.76 -3.14
CA GLY A 126 -14.37 -2.55 -2.40
C GLY A 126 -13.86 -3.79 -3.12
N HIS A 127 -14.19 -3.97 -4.39
CA HIS A 127 -13.73 -5.10 -5.21
C HIS A 127 -12.65 -4.68 -6.19
N LEU A 128 -11.57 -5.44 -6.24
CA LEU A 128 -10.46 -5.21 -7.16
C LEU A 128 -10.72 -5.89 -8.51
N PHE A 129 -10.51 -5.12 -9.57
CA PHE A 129 -10.55 -5.57 -10.95
C PHE A 129 -9.14 -5.58 -11.56
N VAL A 130 -8.88 -6.57 -12.41
CA VAL A 130 -7.70 -6.68 -13.27
C VAL A 130 -8.18 -6.65 -14.72
N GLY A 131 -8.03 -5.51 -15.39
CA GLY A 131 -8.69 -5.27 -16.65
C GLY A 131 -10.21 -5.26 -16.49
N ASP A 132 -10.89 -6.11 -17.21
CA ASP A 132 -12.35 -6.28 -17.20
C ASP A 132 -12.83 -7.44 -16.29
N GLN A 133 -11.92 -8.09 -15.57
CA GLN A 133 -12.21 -9.25 -14.72
C GLN A 133 -12.07 -8.91 -13.24
N LEU A 134 -12.90 -9.55 -12.40
CA LEU A 134 -12.66 -9.56 -10.97
C LEU A 134 -11.33 -10.26 -10.65
N LEU A 135 -10.64 -9.80 -9.60
CA LEU A 135 -9.35 -10.35 -9.17
C LEU A 135 -9.35 -11.89 -9.08
N ASN A 136 -10.38 -12.46 -8.48
CA ASN A 136 -10.55 -13.90 -8.31
C ASN A 136 -11.00 -14.65 -9.58
N GLU A 137 -11.25 -13.96 -10.67
CA GLU A 137 -11.52 -14.53 -12.00
C GLU A 137 -10.32 -14.38 -12.95
N SER A 138 -9.38 -13.50 -12.59
CA SER A 138 -8.13 -13.27 -13.33
C SER A 138 -7.10 -14.38 -13.10
N SER A 139 -5.95 -14.29 -13.77
CA SER A 139 -4.83 -15.21 -13.56
C SER A 139 -4.29 -15.20 -12.11
N MET A 140 -4.60 -14.18 -11.32
CA MET A 140 -4.17 -14.07 -9.94
C MET A 140 -4.83 -15.09 -9.01
N LYS A 141 -5.97 -15.69 -9.40
CA LYS A 141 -6.63 -16.76 -8.63
C LYS A 141 -5.75 -17.97 -8.38
N ASP A 142 -4.84 -18.25 -9.30
CA ASP A 142 -3.92 -19.39 -9.27
C ASP A 142 -2.47 -18.96 -9.00
N HIS A 143 -2.25 -17.75 -8.42
CA HIS A 143 -0.91 -17.29 -8.09
C HIS A 143 -0.24 -18.26 -7.09
N PRO A 144 1.00 -18.72 -7.37
CA PRO A 144 1.61 -19.85 -6.66
C PRO A 144 1.84 -19.59 -5.16
N LEU A 145 2.08 -18.35 -4.75
CA LEU A 145 2.37 -17.99 -3.36
C LEU A 145 1.17 -17.35 -2.66
N THR A 146 0.42 -16.54 -3.39
CA THR A 146 -0.71 -15.74 -2.87
C THR A 146 -1.91 -15.90 -3.81
N PRO A 147 -2.59 -17.06 -3.85
CA PRO A 147 -3.75 -17.25 -4.72
C PRO A 147 -4.90 -16.35 -4.28
N MET A 148 -5.26 -15.39 -5.15
CA MET A 148 -6.29 -14.39 -4.87
C MET A 148 -7.66 -14.95 -5.24
N ARG A 149 -8.35 -15.52 -4.26
CA ARG A 149 -9.65 -16.21 -4.44
C ARG A 149 -10.86 -15.35 -4.09
N ASP A 150 -10.63 -14.13 -3.61
CA ASP A 150 -11.66 -13.14 -3.31
C ASP A 150 -11.24 -11.78 -3.88
N ALA A 151 -12.16 -11.13 -4.60
CA ALA A 151 -11.94 -9.78 -5.11
C ALA A 151 -12.31 -8.70 -4.10
N ASN A 152 -13.06 -9.02 -3.04
CA ASN A 152 -13.45 -8.06 -2.01
C ASN A 152 -12.29 -7.81 -1.05
N LEU A 153 -11.65 -6.66 -1.18
CA LEU A 153 -10.45 -6.32 -0.42
C LEU A 153 -10.68 -6.19 1.08
N ALA A 154 -11.87 -5.77 1.50
CA ALA A 154 -12.18 -5.71 2.93
C ALA A 154 -12.22 -7.11 3.54
N ARG A 155 -12.79 -8.11 2.83
CA ARG A 155 -12.77 -9.51 3.29
C ARG A 155 -11.37 -10.09 3.30
N VAL A 156 -10.53 -9.75 2.31
CA VAL A 156 -9.12 -10.20 2.25
C VAL A 156 -8.29 -9.58 3.38
N LEU A 157 -8.55 -8.32 3.73
CA LEU A 157 -7.78 -7.61 4.77
C LEU A 157 -8.23 -7.99 6.19
N THR A 158 -9.53 -8.21 6.41
CA THR A 158 -10.11 -8.45 7.75
C THR A 158 -9.37 -9.52 8.57
N PRO A 159 -8.99 -10.69 8.05
CA PRO A 159 -8.27 -11.69 8.86
C PRO A 159 -6.84 -11.29 9.23
N GLN A 160 -6.29 -10.26 8.62
CA GLN A 160 -4.91 -9.80 8.83
C GLN A 160 -4.80 -8.71 9.90
N VAL A 161 -5.91 -8.09 10.31
CA VAL A 161 -5.92 -6.91 11.19
C VAL A 161 -6.72 -7.14 12.45
N SER A 162 -6.41 -6.38 13.49
CA SER A 162 -7.08 -6.47 14.79
C SER A 162 -8.29 -5.53 14.93
N GLN A 163 -8.40 -4.55 14.03
CA GLN A 163 -9.41 -3.50 14.10
C GLN A 163 -10.39 -3.57 12.91
N SER A 164 -11.42 -2.71 12.92
CA SER A 164 -12.45 -2.70 11.89
C SER A 164 -11.92 -2.33 10.50
N VAL A 165 -12.51 -2.97 9.47
CA VAL A 165 -12.24 -2.69 8.07
C VAL A 165 -13.50 -2.18 7.39
N GLY A 166 -13.46 -0.95 6.90
CA GLY A 166 -14.54 -0.32 6.15
C GLY A 166 -14.21 -0.15 4.66
N VAL A 167 -15.22 0.24 3.89
CA VAL A 167 -15.07 0.56 2.46
C VAL A 167 -15.57 1.97 2.21
N TRP A 168 -14.70 2.85 1.73
CA TRP A 168 -15.09 4.15 1.22
C TRP A 168 -15.32 4.04 -0.29
N ASN A 169 -16.54 3.62 -0.64
CA ASN A 169 -16.86 3.33 -2.03
C ASN A 169 -17.03 4.61 -2.86
N ARG A 170 -16.76 4.50 -4.17
CA ARG A 170 -16.79 5.61 -5.12
C ARG A 170 -18.14 6.34 -5.18
N VAL A 171 -19.24 5.62 -5.01
CA VAL A 171 -20.57 6.23 -5.02
C VAL A 171 -20.75 7.16 -3.83
N SER A 172 -20.34 6.73 -2.64
CA SER A 172 -20.33 7.56 -1.43
C SER A 172 -19.38 8.76 -1.57
N GLN A 173 -18.16 8.53 -2.07
CA GLN A 173 -17.17 9.59 -2.32
C GLN A 173 -17.75 10.69 -3.21
N ARG A 174 -18.33 10.32 -4.35
CA ARG A 174 -18.91 11.26 -5.33
C ARG A 174 -20.20 11.96 -4.81
N ALA A 175 -20.87 11.37 -3.84
CA ALA A 175 -22.01 11.99 -3.15
C ALA A 175 -21.59 12.93 -2.00
N GLY A 176 -20.31 13.15 -1.77
CA GLY A 176 -19.79 13.93 -0.66
C GLY A 176 -19.85 13.21 0.69
N GLY A 177 -19.91 11.88 0.67
CA GLY A 177 -19.89 11.06 1.88
C GLY A 177 -18.52 11.12 2.57
N ASN A 178 -18.56 11.20 3.90
CA ASN A 178 -17.34 11.25 4.71
C ASN A 178 -16.56 9.93 4.64
N LEU A 179 -15.26 10.02 4.91
CA LEU A 179 -14.40 8.86 5.16
C LEU A 179 -15.01 8.02 6.30
N PRO A 180 -15.13 6.68 6.14
CA PRO A 180 -15.59 5.80 7.23
C PRO A 180 -14.73 5.94 8.48
N SER A 181 -15.34 5.72 9.65
CA SER A 181 -14.64 5.79 10.94
C SER A 181 -13.87 4.50 11.29
N ASP A 182 -13.86 3.53 10.38
CA ASP A 182 -13.10 2.30 10.55
C ASP A 182 -11.60 2.57 10.59
N THR A 183 -10.85 1.77 11.32
CA THR A 183 -9.39 1.92 11.45
C THR A 183 -8.68 1.63 10.12
N HIS A 184 -9.16 0.64 9.38
CA HIS A 184 -8.65 0.29 8.06
C HIS A 184 -9.72 0.59 7.00
N VAL A 185 -9.41 1.41 6.02
CA VAL A 185 -10.37 1.82 5.00
C VAL A 185 -9.87 1.45 3.61
N ILE A 186 -10.60 0.58 2.93
CA ILE A 186 -10.42 0.33 1.50
C ILE A 186 -11.08 1.47 0.74
N ALA A 187 -10.33 2.22 -0.04
CA ALA A 187 -10.86 3.29 -0.88
C ALA A 187 -10.98 2.84 -2.34
N ASP A 188 -12.13 3.11 -2.92
CA ASP A 188 -12.35 2.92 -4.35
C ASP A 188 -11.59 3.97 -5.15
N ALA A 189 -11.01 3.52 -6.28
CA ALA A 189 -10.57 4.38 -7.38
C ALA A 189 -10.60 3.58 -8.68
N VAL A 190 -11.09 4.19 -9.75
CA VAL A 190 -11.24 3.58 -11.08
C VAL A 190 -10.39 4.33 -12.10
N GLU A 191 -10.20 5.61 -11.91
CA GLU A 191 -9.47 6.51 -12.79
C GLU A 191 -8.57 7.47 -12.00
N PHE A 192 -7.68 8.20 -12.68
CA PHE A 192 -6.76 9.12 -12.02
C PHE A 192 -7.44 10.20 -11.20
N SER A 193 -8.57 10.73 -11.68
CA SER A 193 -9.35 11.74 -10.95
C SER A 193 -9.92 11.24 -9.62
N ASP A 194 -10.08 9.91 -9.46
CA ASP A 194 -10.46 9.34 -8.16
C ASP A 194 -9.24 9.32 -7.22
N LEU A 195 -8.03 9.01 -7.74
CA LEU A 195 -6.81 9.06 -6.93
C LEU A 195 -6.48 10.49 -6.48
N GLU A 196 -6.66 11.48 -7.36
CA GLU A 196 -6.52 12.90 -7.01
C GLU A 196 -7.47 13.28 -5.87
N PHE A 197 -8.72 12.88 -5.94
CA PHE A 197 -9.71 13.13 -4.88
C PHE A 197 -9.32 12.51 -3.52
N LEU A 198 -8.63 11.36 -3.51
CA LEU A 198 -8.22 10.70 -2.26
C LEU A 198 -7.09 11.43 -1.51
N ILE A 199 -6.37 12.34 -2.17
CA ILE A 199 -5.23 13.08 -1.59
C ILE A 199 -5.57 14.55 -1.27
N GLU A 200 -6.76 15.03 -1.64
CA GLU A 200 -7.30 16.35 -1.28
C GLU A 200 -7.92 16.34 0.13
#